data_d6c74b4cc6f8df0a6c4c73d13a3e5f73
#
_entry.id   d6c74b4cc6f8df0a6c4c73d13a3e5f73
#
_cell.length_a   1.000
_cell.length_b   1.000
_cell.length_c   1.000
_cell.angle_alpha   90.00
_cell.angle_beta   90.00
_cell.angle_gamma   90.00
#
_symmetry.space_group_name_H-M   'P 1'
#
loop_
_entity.id
_entity.type
_entity.pdbx_description
1 polymer ?
#
loop_
_entity_poly.entity_id
_entity_poly.type
_entity_poly.pdbx_seq_one_letter_code
_entity_poly.pdbx_strand_id
1 'polypeptide(L)'
;MANLGATEFTELIASTLRKIEPELYDNVTKKHPTLDLLRNSQSSDTGRALVVNLELGLNDSTQITDDSGTFSTDVSGDVIGAAEYQWSDPIVSSVRLRWKNLQMNQGPQQQIDLMKTHIKNMEYSHSKKLVGMLHAMADEVENGAFHSFDEAVSDEDYDTANSIEFGGIDSSEQELWQGHRIEIAQDSGTSIRKAFRTVENEVMVDTSNKNKIDAVIAGRDVFEEFVDSFDDKIRYTEFGEGQTAFREVKFGDLTVRLDPDCPAERAYFLDTSTWVFRSLAGNFMKTMEAQKIPGTLDWVTPIASVLAVGVNERRASAVLLRPETAST
;
A
#
# COMPACT_ATOMS: atom_id res chain seq x y z
N MET A 1 47.02 16.84 -37.25
CA MET A 1 46.11 16.13 -36.30
C MET A 1 46.16 14.65 -36.74
N ALA A 2 46.79 13.83 -35.92
CA ALA A 2 46.87 12.39 -36.20
C ALA A 2 45.47 11.78 -36.03
N ASN A 3 44.99 11.07 -37.05
CA ASN A 3 43.78 10.27 -36.96
C ASN A 3 44.05 9.15 -35.97
N LEU A 4 43.50 9.24 -34.80
CA LEU A 4 43.46 8.12 -33.82
C LEU A 4 42.75 6.92 -34.46
N GLY A 5 43.38 5.80 -34.50
CA GLY A 5 42.80 4.56 -35.00
C GLY A 5 41.60 4.12 -34.09
N ALA A 6 40.69 3.33 -34.64
CA ALA A 6 39.50 2.88 -33.92
C ALA A 6 39.84 2.15 -32.60
N THR A 7 40.98 1.48 -32.52
CA THR A 7 41.53 0.80 -31.33
C THR A 7 41.96 1.80 -30.26
N GLU A 8 42.65 2.87 -30.63
CA GLU A 8 43.09 3.92 -29.69
C GLU A 8 41.90 4.73 -29.13
N PHE A 9 40.85 4.95 -29.95
CA PHE A 9 39.61 5.57 -29.50
C PHE A 9 38.87 4.69 -28.49
N THR A 10 38.88 3.37 -28.68
CA THR A 10 38.26 2.42 -27.75
C THR A 10 39.04 2.35 -26.43
N GLU A 11 40.39 2.39 -26.48
CA GLU A 11 41.22 2.46 -25.29
C GLU A 11 41.07 3.80 -24.52
N LEU A 12 40.90 4.89 -25.24
CA LEU A 12 40.68 6.20 -24.64
C LEU A 12 39.32 6.26 -23.92
N ILE A 13 38.26 5.71 -24.51
CA ILE A 13 36.95 5.56 -23.88
C ILE A 13 37.06 4.65 -22.66
N ALA A 14 37.75 3.51 -22.78
CA ALA A 14 37.94 2.58 -21.66
C ALA A 14 38.75 3.22 -20.51
N SER A 15 39.76 4.05 -20.83
CA SER A 15 40.55 4.78 -19.83
C SER A 15 39.77 5.92 -19.17
N THR A 16 38.84 6.56 -19.90
CA THR A 16 37.95 7.60 -19.36
C THR A 16 36.89 6.99 -18.45
N LEU A 17 36.34 5.84 -18.82
CA LEU A 17 35.41 5.07 -18.00
C LEU A 17 36.06 4.54 -16.70
N ARG A 18 37.38 4.33 -16.68
CA ARG A 18 38.11 3.95 -15.45
C ARG A 18 38.18 5.06 -14.40
N LYS A 19 37.92 6.31 -14.76
CA LYS A 19 37.87 7.45 -13.83
C LYS A 19 36.47 7.72 -13.28
N ILE A 20 35.45 7.02 -13.79
CA ILE A 20 34.12 7.08 -13.22
C ILE A 20 34.16 6.28 -11.92
N GLU A 21 33.74 6.88 -10.83
CA GLU A 21 33.66 6.21 -9.54
C GLU A 21 32.91 4.88 -9.68
N PRO A 22 33.41 3.79 -9.09
CA PRO A 22 32.77 2.47 -9.20
C PRO A 22 31.41 2.39 -8.47
N GLU A 23 31.04 3.45 -7.76
CA GLU A 23 29.77 3.51 -7.04
C GLU A 23 28.66 4.01 -7.97
N LEU A 24 27.66 3.19 -8.15
CA LEU A 24 26.43 3.57 -8.82
C LEU A 24 25.52 4.26 -7.80
N TYR A 25 25.38 5.57 -7.92
CA TYR A 25 24.46 6.34 -7.08
C TYR A 25 23.02 6.06 -7.53
N ASP A 26 22.22 5.57 -6.58
CA ASP A 26 20.83 5.23 -6.81
C ASP A 26 19.95 6.48 -6.63
N ASN A 27 19.56 7.09 -7.75
CA ASN A 27 18.70 8.26 -7.78
C ASN A 27 17.19 7.88 -7.98
N VAL A 28 16.89 6.60 -8.10
CA VAL A 28 15.57 6.12 -8.49
C VAL A 28 14.82 5.49 -7.32
N THR A 29 15.53 4.79 -6.44
CA THR A 29 14.89 4.04 -5.36
C THR A 29 14.29 4.98 -4.32
N LYS A 30 12.98 4.95 -4.20
CA LYS A 30 12.23 5.54 -3.09
C LYS A 30 11.91 4.46 -2.07
N LYS A 31 11.80 4.84 -0.82
CA LYS A 31 11.28 3.97 0.23
C LYS A 31 9.78 4.24 0.35
N HIS A 32 9.00 3.17 0.40
CA HIS A 32 7.56 3.23 0.51
C HIS A 32 7.15 2.73 1.91
N PRO A 33 6.74 3.60 2.83
CA PRO A 33 6.31 3.19 4.17
C PRO A 33 5.11 2.25 4.13
N THR A 34 4.20 2.46 3.18
CA THR A 34 3.04 1.60 2.94
C THR A 34 3.46 0.15 2.66
N LEU A 35 4.47 -0.05 1.81
CA LEU A 35 4.93 -1.39 1.48
C LEU A 35 5.58 -2.10 2.68
N ASP A 36 6.27 -1.35 3.54
CA ASP A 36 6.89 -1.91 4.75
C ASP A 36 5.83 -2.35 5.77
N LEU A 37 4.74 -1.58 5.94
CA LEU A 37 3.61 -1.99 6.78
C LEU A 37 3.02 -3.32 6.28
N LEU A 38 2.79 -3.42 4.99
CA LEU A 38 2.21 -4.62 4.39
C LEU A 38 3.15 -5.82 4.44
N ARG A 39 4.44 -5.62 4.25
CA ARG A 39 5.44 -6.69 4.41
C ARG A 39 5.43 -7.30 5.80
N ASN A 40 5.28 -6.47 6.83
CA ASN A 40 5.26 -6.93 8.21
C ASN A 40 4.01 -7.74 8.55
N SER A 41 2.89 -7.47 7.88
CA SER A 41 1.62 -8.19 8.07
C SER A 41 1.41 -9.33 7.05
N GLN A 42 2.31 -9.50 6.07
CA GLN A 42 2.17 -10.48 5.02
C GLN A 42 2.33 -11.92 5.54
N SER A 43 1.43 -12.79 5.09
CA SER A 43 1.61 -14.24 5.20
C SER A 43 1.26 -14.94 3.88
N SER A 44 1.66 -16.20 3.76
CA SER A 44 1.37 -17.03 2.59
C SER A 44 0.10 -17.82 2.81
N ASP A 45 -0.75 -17.89 1.80
CA ASP A 45 -1.96 -18.71 1.81
C ASP A 45 -2.13 -19.46 0.49
N THR A 46 -3.09 -20.37 0.44
CA THR A 46 -3.39 -21.20 -0.74
C THR A 46 -4.90 -21.31 -0.88
N GLY A 47 -5.37 -21.55 -2.09
CA GLY A 47 -6.79 -21.69 -2.35
C GLY A 47 -7.24 -20.87 -3.56
N ARG A 48 -8.54 -20.90 -3.83
CA ARG A 48 -9.14 -20.17 -4.96
C ARG A 48 -9.32 -18.68 -4.65
N ALA A 49 -9.67 -18.38 -3.42
CA ALA A 49 -9.86 -17.03 -2.90
C ALA A 49 -9.51 -17.01 -1.41
N LEU A 50 -9.29 -15.82 -0.87
CA LEU A 50 -9.15 -15.62 0.56
C LEU A 50 -10.52 -15.35 1.16
N VAL A 51 -10.97 -16.24 2.03
CA VAL A 51 -12.27 -16.12 2.70
C VAL A 51 -12.06 -15.76 4.16
N VAL A 52 -12.69 -14.68 4.59
CA VAL A 52 -12.67 -14.19 5.96
C VAL A 52 -14.06 -14.26 6.55
N ASN A 53 -14.25 -15.03 7.62
CA ASN A 53 -15.54 -15.10 8.31
C ASN A 53 -15.74 -13.85 9.17
N LEU A 54 -16.92 -13.25 9.07
CA LEU A 54 -17.27 -11.99 9.69
C LEU A 54 -18.52 -12.12 10.54
N GLU A 55 -18.58 -11.37 11.62
CA GLU A 55 -19.81 -11.07 12.35
C GLU A 55 -20.40 -9.79 11.81
N LEU A 56 -21.54 -9.86 11.11
CA LEU A 56 -22.18 -8.74 10.42
C LEU A 56 -23.48 -8.27 11.09
N GLY A 57 -23.83 -8.83 12.24
CA GLY A 57 -25.04 -8.48 12.93
C GLY A 57 -24.97 -8.71 14.44
N LEU A 58 -25.84 -8.00 15.15
CA LEU A 58 -26.07 -8.21 16.57
C LEU A 58 -27.29 -9.11 16.77
N ASN A 59 -27.30 -9.86 17.84
CA ASN A 59 -28.48 -10.65 18.21
C ASN A 59 -29.55 -9.76 18.86
N ASP A 60 -30.65 -9.55 18.16
CA ASP A 60 -31.78 -8.71 18.59
C ASP A 60 -32.69 -9.40 19.63
N SER A 61 -32.38 -10.62 20.03
CA SER A 61 -33.20 -11.36 21.01
C SER A 61 -33.08 -10.84 22.44
N THR A 62 -32.21 -9.85 22.69
CA THR A 62 -32.02 -9.29 24.03
C THR A 62 -33.20 -8.41 24.42
N GLN A 63 -33.97 -8.81 25.37
CA GLN A 63 -35.17 -8.12 25.83
C GLN A 63 -35.35 -8.17 27.36
N ILE A 64 -36.08 -7.21 27.89
CA ILE A 64 -36.51 -7.25 29.28
C ILE A 64 -37.83 -8.04 29.31
N THR A 65 -37.86 -9.15 30.06
CA THR A 65 -39.08 -9.94 30.26
C THR A 65 -39.90 -9.39 31.42
N ASP A 66 -41.24 -9.64 31.38
CA ASP A 66 -42.10 -9.37 32.51
C ASP A 66 -41.96 -10.46 33.62
N ASP A 67 -42.69 -10.31 34.70
CA ASP A 67 -42.72 -11.29 35.80
C ASP A 67 -43.16 -12.68 35.39
N SER A 68 -43.77 -12.88 34.20
CA SER A 68 -44.14 -14.15 33.65
C SER A 68 -42.96 -14.92 33.05
N GLY A 69 -41.83 -14.22 32.81
CA GLY A 69 -40.63 -14.81 32.23
C GLY A 69 -40.78 -15.19 30.75
N THR A 70 -41.81 -14.69 30.08
CA THR A 70 -42.03 -14.98 28.66
C THR A 70 -41.10 -14.13 27.81
N PHE A 71 -40.34 -14.78 26.91
CA PHE A 71 -39.40 -14.11 26.00
C PHE A 71 -39.63 -14.63 24.57
N SER A 72 -39.27 -13.79 23.60
CA SER A 72 -39.27 -14.18 22.19
C SER A 72 -38.09 -15.10 21.91
N THR A 73 -38.37 -16.21 21.24
CA THR A 73 -37.35 -17.18 20.75
C THR A 73 -37.04 -16.92 19.28
N ASP A 74 -37.58 -15.88 18.71
CA ASP A 74 -37.28 -15.47 17.34
C ASP A 74 -35.91 -14.84 17.30
N VAL A 75 -34.93 -15.59 16.90
CA VAL A 75 -33.54 -15.12 16.69
C VAL A 75 -33.47 -14.70 15.24
N SER A 76 -33.68 -13.42 15.01
CA SER A 76 -33.62 -12.85 13.67
C SER A 76 -32.17 -12.52 13.29
N GLY A 77 -31.83 -12.80 12.07
CA GLY A 77 -30.70 -12.25 11.37
C GLY A 77 -29.52 -13.20 11.14
N ASP A 78 -28.95 -13.08 9.98
CA ASP A 78 -27.68 -13.69 9.62
C ASP A 78 -26.56 -12.92 10.32
N VAL A 79 -26.21 -13.39 11.54
CA VAL A 79 -25.13 -12.80 12.36
C VAL A 79 -23.76 -13.07 11.74
N ILE A 80 -23.64 -14.16 10.96
CA ILE A 80 -22.37 -14.62 10.41
C ILE A 80 -22.41 -14.49 8.89
N GLY A 81 -21.44 -13.76 8.36
CA GLY A 81 -21.17 -13.67 6.94
C GLY A 81 -19.72 -14.03 6.60
N ALA A 82 -19.36 -13.91 5.35
CA ALA A 82 -17.98 -14.11 4.91
C ALA A 82 -17.63 -13.11 3.80
N ALA A 83 -16.51 -12.44 3.94
CA ALA A 83 -15.92 -11.68 2.84
C ALA A 83 -14.98 -12.57 2.01
N GLU A 84 -15.09 -12.48 0.70
CA GLU A 84 -14.28 -13.24 -0.25
C GLU A 84 -13.41 -12.28 -1.07
N TYR A 85 -12.09 -12.38 -0.88
CA TYR A 85 -11.12 -11.56 -1.62
C TYR A 85 -10.46 -12.43 -2.69
N GLN A 86 -10.63 -12.00 -3.93
CA GLN A 86 -10.02 -12.68 -5.07
C GLN A 86 -8.52 -12.42 -5.13
N TRP A 87 -7.77 -13.41 -5.61
CA TRP A 87 -6.37 -13.20 -5.91
C TRP A 87 -6.21 -12.27 -7.11
N SER A 88 -5.24 -11.37 -7.04
CA SER A 88 -4.88 -10.56 -8.20
C SER A 88 -4.41 -11.45 -9.36
N ASP A 89 -4.53 -10.94 -10.57
CA ASP A 89 -3.78 -11.47 -11.69
C ASP A 89 -2.27 -11.39 -11.40
N PRO A 90 -1.44 -12.25 -12.03
CA PRO A 90 -0.01 -12.20 -11.82
C PRO A 90 0.59 -10.85 -12.23
N ILE A 91 1.06 -10.09 -11.26
CA ILE A 91 1.78 -8.83 -11.47
C ILE A 91 3.22 -9.19 -11.79
N VAL A 92 3.67 -8.92 -13.01
CA VAL A 92 4.98 -9.36 -13.49
C VAL A 92 5.82 -8.17 -13.92
N SER A 93 7.06 -8.15 -13.45
CA SER A 93 8.12 -7.27 -13.96
C SER A 93 9.26 -8.11 -14.49
N SER A 94 9.90 -7.70 -15.57
CA SER A 94 10.98 -8.49 -16.15
C SER A 94 12.16 -7.63 -16.59
N VAL A 95 13.35 -8.19 -16.49
CA VAL A 95 14.58 -7.61 -17.02
C VAL A 95 15.11 -8.48 -18.16
N ARG A 96 15.34 -7.82 -19.30
CA ARG A 96 16.00 -8.45 -20.45
C ARG A 96 17.48 -8.13 -20.44
N LEU A 97 18.29 -9.18 -20.34
CA LEU A 97 19.73 -9.10 -20.39
C LEU A 97 20.22 -9.47 -21.78
N ARG A 98 20.70 -8.48 -22.53
CA ARG A 98 21.23 -8.70 -23.87
C ARG A 98 22.57 -9.42 -23.78
N TRP A 99 22.73 -10.51 -24.53
CA TRP A 99 23.96 -11.30 -24.57
C TRP A 99 25.19 -10.43 -24.86
N LYS A 100 25.08 -9.51 -25.83
CA LYS A 100 26.17 -8.60 -26.17
C LYS A 100 26.64 -7.77 -24.96
N ASN A 101 25.73 -7.24 -24.18
CA ASN A 101 26.07 -6.43 -23.00
C ASN A 101 26.73 -7.29 -21.92
N LEU A 102 26.27 -8.52 -21.75
CA LEU A 102 26.88 -9.46 -20.80
C LEU A 102 28.34 -9.79 -21.21
N GLN A 103 28.58 -10.01 -22.51
CA GLN A 103 29.95 -10.29 -23.01
C GLN A 103 30.88 -9.07 -22.88
N MET A 104 30.37 -7.87 -23.16
CA MET A 104 31.14 -6.63 -23.02
C MET A 104 31.49 -6.29 -21.58
N ASN A 105 30.70 -6.74 -20.62
CA ASN A 105 30.87 -6.47 -19.19
C ASN A 105 31.57 -7.64 -18.45
N GLN A 106 32.24 -8.53 -19.18
CA GLN A 106 33.01 -9.62 -18.59
C GLN A 106 34.50 -9.27 -18.49
N GLY A 107 35.13 -9.75 -17.42
CA GLY A 107 36.58 -9.67 -17.26
C GLY A 107 37.02 -8.81 -16.06
N PRO A 108 38.35 -8.70 -15.86
CA PRO A 108 38.92 -8.00 -14.68
C PRO A 108 38.65 -6.49 -14.66
N GLN A 109 38.10 -5.95 -15.74
CA GLN A 109 37.73 -4.53 -15.86
C GLN A 109 36.24 -4.24 -15.59
N GLN A 110 35.49 -5.25 -15.19
CA GLN A 110 34.08 -5.08 -14.78
C GLN A 110 34.01 -4.16 -13.56
N GLN A 111 33.51 -2.94 -13.76
CA GLN A 111 33.39 -1.95 -12.69
C GLN A 111 31.98 -1.90 -12.08
N ILE A 112 30.97 -2.35 -12.83
CA ILE A 112 29.58 -2.33 -12.43
C ILE A 112 28.97 -3.70 -12.64
N ASP A 113 28.35 -4.25 -11.61
CA ASP A 113 27.52 -5.44 -11.74
C ASP A 113 26.18 -5.07 -12.40
N LEU A 114 26.17 -5.07 -13.74
CA LEU A 114 24.99 -4.73 -14.52
C LEU A 114 23.77 -5.59 -14.17
N MET A 115 24.00 -6.88 -13.92
CA MET A 115 22.92 -7.80 -13.59
C MET A 115 22.25 -7.41 -12.26
N LYS A 116 23.06 -7.19 -11.23
CA LYS A 116 22.57 -6.77 -9.90
C LYS A 116 21.84 -5.44 -9.98
N THR A 117 22.38 -4.49 -10.74
CA THR A 117 21.76 -3.17 -10.93
C THR A 117 20.41 -3.28 -11.64
N HIS A 118 20.31 -4.09 -12.68
CA HIS A 118 19.03 -4.28 -13.40
C HIS A 118 18.00 -5.01 -12.55
N ILE A 119 18.40 -6.01 -11.77
CA ILE A 119 17.52 -6.71 -10.84
C ILE A 119 17.00 -5.73 -9.78
N LYS A 120 17.87 -4.93 -9.16
CA LYS A 120 17.48 -3.92 -8.17
C LYS A 120 16.48 -2.90 -8.75
N ASN A 121 16.71 -2.44 -9.97
CA ASN A 121 15.80 -1.51 -10.65
C ASN A 121 14.45 -2.17 -10.95
N MET A 122 14.44 -3.44 -11.35
CA MET A 122 13.23 -4.22 -11.55
C MET A 122 12.42 -4.38 -10.26
N GLU A 123 13.09 -4.77 -9.16
CA GLU A 123 12.48 -4.89 -7.83
C GLU A 123 11.84 -3.57 -7.38
N TYR A 124 12.55 -2.47 -7.61
CA TYR A 124 12.02 -1.14 -7.33
C TYR A 124 10.79 -0.80 -8.17
N SER A 125 10.86 -1.03 -9.50
CA SER A 125 9.73 -0.77 -10.40
C SER A 125 8.52 -1.62 -10.04
N HIS A 126 8.74 -2.86 -9.64
CA HIS A 126 7.70 -3.76 -9.16
C HIS A 126 7.06 -3.25 -7.86
N SER A 127 7.87 -2.85 -6.88
CA SER A 127 7.42 -2.25 -5.63
C SER A 127 6.59 -0.98 -5.86
N LYS A 128 7.06 -0.11 -6.76
CA LYS A 128 6.33 1.11 -7.12
C LYS A 128 4.96 0.81 -7.73
N LYS A 129 4.86 -0.21 -8.60
CA LYS A 129 3.57 -0.61 -9.18
C LYS A 129 2.63 -1.13 -8.08
N LEU A 130 3.12 -1.96 -7.15
CA LEU A 130 2.32 -2.47 -6.03
C LEU A 130 1.79 -1.34 -5.14
N VAL A 131 2.64 -0.37 -4.79
CA VAL A 131 2.23 0.78 -3.99
C VAL A 131 1.23 1.66 -4.74
N GLY A 132 1.46 1.89 -6.04
CA GLY A 132 0.50 2.61 -6.88
C GLY A 132 -0.88 1.95 -6.94
N MET A 133 -0.94 0.61 -6.98
CA MET A 133 -2.21 -0.13 -6.93
C MET A 133 -2.90 -0.02 -5.56
N LEU A 134 -2.14 0.04 -4.46
CA LEU A 134 -2.70 0.22 -3.12
C LEU A 134 -3.31 1.61 -2.91
N HIS A 135 -2.74 2.62 -3.54
CA HIS A 135 -3.22 4.00 -3.46
C HIS A 135 -4.13 4.41 -4.62
N ALA A 136 -4.45 3.47 -5.53
CA ALA A 136 -5.37 3.74 -6.63
C ALA A 136 -6.74 4.15 -6.10
N MET A 137 -7.36 5.13 -6.75
CA MET A 137 -8.76 5.47 -6.50
C MET A 137 -9.65 4.34 -7.03
N ALA A 138 -10.86 4.22 -6.50
CA ALA A 138 -11.74 3.12 -6.87
C ALA A 138 -12.06 3.06 -8.37
N ASP A 139 -12.17 4.21 -9.03
CA ASP A 139 -12.38 4.34 -10.47
C ASP A 139 -11.12 4.07 -11.32
N GLU A 140 -9.94 4.05 -10.69
CA GLU A 140 -8.64 3.80 -11.32
C GLU A 140 -8.11 2.38 -11.09
N VAL A 141 -8.80 1.55 -10.30
CA VAL A 141 -8.38 0.18 -10.01
C VAL A 141 -8.38 -0.65 -11.30
N GLU A 142 -7.23 -1.19 -11.65
CA GLU A 142 -7.06 -2.00 -12.85
C GLU A 142 -7.76 -3.35 -12.71
N ASN A 143 -8.41 -3.83 -13.77
CA ASN A 143 -9.01 -5.16 -13.78
C ASN A 143 -7.97 -6.24 -13.45
N GLY A 144 -8.31 -7.13 -12.52
CA GLY A 144 -7.39 -8.16 -12.02
C GLY A 144 -6.39 -7.67 -10.97
N ALA A 145 -6.48 -6.40 -10.53
CA ALA A 145 -5.74 -5.92 -9.37
C ALA A 145 -6.34 -6.45 -8.06
N PHE A 146 -5.58 -6.37 -6.99
CA PHE A 146 -6.12 -6.52 -5.63
C PHE A 146 -6.76 -5.21 -5.18
N HIS A 147 -7.60 -5.26 -4.15
CA HIS A 147 -8.30 -4.10 -3.60
C HIS A 147 -7.37 -3.01 -3.10
N SER A 148 -7.72 -1.75 -3.41
CA SER A 148 -7.00 -0.57 -2.95
C SER A 148 -7.40 -0.15 -1.53
N PHE A 149 -6.66 0.79 -0.95
CA PHE A 149 -7.05 1.42 0.31
C PHE A 149 -8.35 2.21 0.16
N ASP A 150 -8.52 2.89 -0.97
CA ASP A 150 -9.70 3.72 -1.23
C ASP A 150 -10.99 2.90 -1.28
N GLU A 151 -10.96 1.69 -1.86
CA GLU A 151 -12.07 0.75 -1.83
C GLU A 151 -12.33 0.18 -0.43
N ALA A 152 -11.27 -0.07 0.33
CA ALA A 152 -11.39 -0.67 1.65
C ALA A 152 -11.94 0.28 2.71
N VAL A 153 -11.69 1.58 2.61
CA VAL A 153 -12.08 2.60 3.59
C VAL A 153 -13.25 3.48 3.12
N SER A 154 -13.96 3.07 2.06
CA SER A 154 -15.11 3.79 1.53
C SER A 154 -16.37 3.56 2.39
N ASP A 155 -17.28 4.52 2.30
CA ASP A 155 -18.61 4.48 2.88
C ASP A 155 -19.66 4.02 1.85
N GLU A 156 -20.94 3.93 2.28
CA GLU A 156 -22.05 3.51 1.43
C GLU A 156 -22.25 4.44 0.21
N ASP A 157 -22.16 5.74 0.42
CA ASP A 157 -22.38 6.72 -0.66
C ASP A 157 -21.33 6.56 -1.74
N TYR A 158 -20.06 6.38 -1.36
CA TYR A 158 -18.97 6.18 -2.29
C TYR A 158 -19.02 4.81 -2.97
N ASP A 159 -19.36 3.76 -2.22
CA ASP A 159 -19.53 2.41 -2.76
C ASP A 159 -20.65 2.38 -3.81
N THR A 160 -21.79 2.97 -3.49
CA THR A 160 -22.94 3.07 -4.42
C THR A 160 -22.57 3.86 -5.68
N ALA A 161 -21.87 4.99 -5.54
CA ALA A 161 -21.48 5.84 -6.65
C ALA A 161 -20.50 5.13 -7.61
N ASN A 162 -19.63 4.24 -7.07
CA ASN A 162 -18.59 3.54 -7.84
C ASN A 162 -18.90 2.06 -8.07
N SER A 163 -20.08 1.56 -7.65
CA SER A 163 -20.50 0.16 -7.75
C SER A 163 -19.48 -0.81 -7.10
N ILE A 164 -19.04 -0.48 -5.88
CA ILE A 164 -18.04 -1.26 -5.14
C ILE A 164 -18.76 -2.28 -4.25
N GLU A 165 -18.44 -3.56 -4.47
CA GLU A 165 -18.80 -4.66 -3.56
C GLU A 165 -17.52 -5.18 -2.88
N PHE A 166 -17.11 -4.53 -1.82
CA PHE A 166 -15.86 -4.89 -1.15
C PHE A 166 -15.96 -6.24 -0.43
N GLY A 167 -15.13 -7.19 -0.85
CA GLY A 167 -15.19 -8.56 -0.34
C GLY A 167 -16.47 -9.32 -0.72
N GLY A 168 -17.17 -8.88 -1.78
CA GLY A 168 -18.44 -9.48 -2.23
C GLY A 168 -19.63 -9.18 -1.31
N ILE A 169 -19.54 -8.15 -0.47
CA ILE A 169 -20.60 -7.71 0.44
C ILE A 169 -21.02 -6.30 0.05
N ASP A 170 -22.32 -6.09 -0.13
CA ASP A 170 -22.92 -4.79 -0.39
C ASP A 170 -23.03 -4.00 0.92
N SER A 171 -22.40 -2.83 0.97
CA SER A 171 -22.41 -1.94 2.13
C SER A 171 -23.79 -1.31 2.38
N SER A 172 -24.66 -1.23 1.36
CA SER A 172 -26.04 -0.74 1.52
C SER A 172 -26.95 -1.73 2.26
N GLU A 173 -26.63 -3.02 2.20
CA GLU A 173 -27.34 -4.08 2.92
C GLU A 173 -26.74 -4.34 4.31
N GLN A 174 -25.47 -3.97 4.53
CA GLN A 174 -24.72 -4.26 5.75
C GLN A 174 -24.05 -3.01 6.33
N GLU A 175 -24.77 -2.33 7.21
CA GLU A 175 -24.31 -1.09 7.87
C GLU A 175 -22.96 -1.28 8.61
N LEU A 176 -22.70 -2.47 9.18
CA LEU A 176 -21.45 -2.77 9.86
C LEU A 176 -20.27 -3.03 8.90
N TRP A 177 -20.53 -3.03 7.58
CA TRP A 177 -19.51 -3.27 6.55
C TRP A 177 -19.20 -2.00 5.75
N GLN A 178 -19.10 -0.87 6.44
CA GLN A 178 -18.75 0.42 5.87
C GLN A 178 -17.45 0.93 6.49
N GLY A 179 -16.64 1.64 5.70
CA GLY A 179 -15.51 2.42 6.21
C GLY A 179 -15.94 3.84 6.53
N HIS A 180 -14.99 4.67 6.90
CA HIS A 180 -15.24 6.08 7.19
C HIS A 180 -14.55 6.95 6.15
N ARG A 181 -15.34 7.75 5.41
CA ARG A 181 -14.84 8.71 4.43
C ARG A 181 -15.19 10.11 4.89
N ILE A 182 -14.21 10.85 5.40
CA ILE A 182 -14.41 12.14 6.04
C ILE A 182 -13.76 13.23 5.20
N GLU A 183 -14.56 14.17 4.70
CA GLU A 183 -14.06 15.32 3.96
C GLU A 183 -14.10 16.57 4.84
N ILE A 184 -12.93 17.18 5.04
CA ILE A 184 -12.77 18.44 5.79
C ILE A 184 -11.86 19.34 4.99
N ALA A 185 -12.38 20.27 4.20
CA ALA A 185 -11.58 21.16 3.39
C ALA A 185 -10.61 22.02 4.20
N GLN A 186 -9.48 22.42 3.61
CA GLN A 186 -8.47 23.26 4.26
C GLN A 186 -9.00 24.63 4.62
N ASP A 187 -9.88 25.19 3.79
CA ASP A 187 -10.52 26.50 3.98
C ASP A 187 -11.70 26.47 4.97
N SER A 188 -12.09 25.30 5.51
CA SER A 188 -13.18 25.15 6.48
C SER A 188 -12.93 25.81 7.84
N GLY A 189 -11.73 26.34 8.09
CA GLY A 189 -11.30 26.86 9.39
C GLY A 189 -11.05 25.79 10.45
N THR A 190 -11.14 24.51 10.08
CA THR A 190 -10.81 23.39 10.98
C THR A 190 -9.33 23.06 10.86
N SER A 191 -8.61 23.16 11.98
CA SER A 191 -7.18 22.80 11.99
C SER A 191 -7.00 21.30 11.73
N ILE A 192 -5.92 20.94 11.08
CA ILE A 192 -5.57 19.55 10.75
C ILE A 192 -5.57 18.63 11.97
N ARG A 193 -5.08 19.11 13.12
CA ARG A 193 -5.11 18.35 14.39
C ARG A 193 -6.52 18.07 14.89
N LYS A 194 -7.45 18.98 14.65
CA LYS A 194 -8.86 18.76 14.97
C LYS A 194 -9.46 17.76 13.99
N ALA A 195 -9.14 17.87 12.71
CA ALA A 195 -9.57 16.91 11.69
C ALA A 195 -9.10 15.48 12.04
N PHE A 196 -7.84 15.29 12.41
CA PHE A 196 -7.31 13.99 12.84
C PHE A 196 -8.05 13.41 14.04
N ARG A 197 -8.33 14.25 15.06
CA ARG A 197 -9.13 13.81 16.23
C ARG A 197 -10.57 13.48 15.85
N THR A 198 -11.17 14.18 14.89
CA THR A 198 -12.52 13.87 14.42
C THR A 198 -12.54 12.47 13.82
N VAL A 199 -11.60 12.17 12.91
CA VAL A 199 -11.48 10.83 12.30
C VAL A 199 -11.26 9.75 13.37
N GLU A 200 -10.31 9.97 14.27
CA GLU A 200 -10.02 9.02 15.36
C GLU A 200 -11.25 8.77 16.22
N ASN A 201 -11.97 9.82 16.61
CA ASN A 201 -13.16 9.70 17.43
C ASN A 201 -14.31 9.00 16.71
N GLU A 202 -14.53 9.22 15.43
CA GLU A 202 -15.56 8.53 14.66
C GLU A 202 -15.29 7.03 14.60
N VAL A 203 -14.09 6.63 14.28
CA VAL A 203 -13.70 5.21 14.28
C VAL A 203 -13.81 4.60 15.68
N MET A 204 -13.40 5.31 16.73
CA MET A 204 -13.50 4.82 18.11
C MET A 204 -14.94 4.68 18.57
N VAL A 205 -15.83 5.60 18.21
CA VAL A 205 -17.24 5.56 18.57
C VAL A 205 -17.94 4.41 17.86
N ASP A 206 -17.71 4.27 16.56
CA ASP A 206 -18.35 3.23 15.76
C ASP A 206 -17.88 1.81 16.15
N THR A 207 -16.59 1.64 16.41
CA THR A 207 -16.05 0.36 16.88
C THR A 207 -16.21 0.13 18.40
N SER A 208 -16.89 1.02 19.12
CA SER A 208 -17.06 0.98 20.58
C SER A 208 -15.75 0.80 21.36
N ASN A 209 -14.68 1.49 20.94
CA ASN A 209 -13.32 1.39 21.47
C ASN A 209 -12.67 -0.01 21.32
N LYS A 210 -13.19 -0.86 20.46
CA LYS A 210 -12.59 -2.18 20.21
C LYS A 210 -11.28 -2.03 19.43
N ASN A 211 -11.29 -1.18 18.40
CA ASN A 211 -10.18 -1.01 17.48
C ASN A 211 -9.49 0.35 17.72
N LYS A 212 -8.20 0.37 17.43
CA LYS A 212 -7.38 1.54 17.60
C LYS A 212 -6.53 1.77 16.37
N ILE A 213 -6.69 2.93 15.78
CA ILE A 213 -5.83 3.37 14.69
C ILE A 213 -4.39 3.47 15.22
N ASP A 214 -3.45 2.79 14.57
CA ASP A 214 -2.04 2.76 14.93
C ASP A 214 -1.14 3.39 13.86
N ALA A 215 -1.58 3.42 12.59
CA ALA A 215 -0.83 3.94 11.49
C ALA A 215 -1.65 4.93 10.65
N VAL A 216 -1.03 6.06 10.30
CA VAL A 216 -1.57 7.02 9.35
C VAL A 216 -0.61 7.17 8.19
N ILE A 217 -1.08 6.91 6.98
CA ILE A 217 -0.34 7.13 5.75
C ILE A 217 -0.89 8.38 5.12
N ALA A 218 -0.08 9.43 5.08
CA ALA A 218 -0.49 10.74 4.60
C ALA A 218 0.20 11.11 3.29
N GLY A 219 -0.58 11.71 2.39
CA GLY A 219 -0.06 12.40 1.22
C GLY A 219 0.71 13.66 1.61
N ARG A 220 1.37 14.24 0.62
CA ARG A 220 2.30 15.35 0.84
C ARG A 220 1.65 16.56 1.52
N ASP A 221 0.51 17.03 1.00
CA ASP A 221 -0.09 18.31 1.43
C ASP A 221 -0.68 18.19 2.83
N VAL A 222 -1.33 17.05 3.12
CA VAL A 222 -1.83 16.74 4.46
C VAL A 222 -0.69 16.63 5.46
N PHE A 223 0.42 15.97 5.08
CA PHE A 223 1.57 15.82 5.96
C PHE A 223 2.27 17.16 6.23
N GLU A 224 2.46 18.02 5.22
CA GLU A 224 3.04 19.35 5.39
C GLU A 224 2.15 20.21 6.30
N GLU A 225 0.83 20.28 6.06
CA GLU A 225 -0.12 20.98 6.94
C GLU A 225 -0.06 20.46 8.38
N PHE A 226 0.07 19.13 8.54
CA PHE A 226 0.17 18.52 9.85
C PHE A 226 1.45 18.95 10.58
N VAL A 227 2.59 18.91 9.91
CA VAL A 227 3.88 19.33 10.47
C VAL A 227 3.85 20.82 10.83
N ASP A 228 3.32 21.67 9.95
CA ASP A 228 3.23 23.12 10.19
C ASP A 228 2.28 23.47 11.35
N SER A 229 1.33 22.58 11.67
CA SER A 229 0.43 22.79 12.80
C SER A 229 1.11 22.64 14.18
N PHE A 230 2.31 22.10 14.24
CA PHE A 230 3.11 22.03 15.47
C PHE A 230 4.05 23.24 15.50
N ASP A 231 3.89 24.10 16.50
CA ASP A 231 4.87 25.15 16.80
C ASP A 231 6.23 24.52 17.18
N ASP A 232 7.30 25.32 17.27
CA ASP A 232 8.73 25.00 17.47
C ASP A 232 9.11 23.85 18.47
N LYS A 233 8.15 23.10 18.98
CA LYS A 233 8.33 22.01 19.94
C LYS A 233 8.31 20.61 19.32
N ILE A 234 8.36 20.47 18.00
CA ILE A 234 8.41 19.18 17.36
C ILE A 234 9.73 18.49 17.72
N ARG A 235 9.65 17.44 18.50
CA ARG A 235 10.74 16.47 18.63
C ARG A 235 10.67 15.53 17.45
N TYR A 236 11.51 15.76 16.44
CA TYR A 236 11.81 14.71 15.47
C TYR A 236 12.44 13.56 16.25
N THR A 237 11.78 12.43 16.28
CA THR A 237 12.37 11.22 16.85
C THR A 237 13.46 10.78 15.90
N GLU A 238 14.72 11.01 16.23
CA GLU A 238 15.85 10.42 15.51
C GLU A 238 15.76 8.92 15.66
N PHE A 239 15.61 8.22 14.55
CA PHE A 239 15.58 6.76 14.53
C PHE A 239 16.99 6.22 14.75
N GLY A 240 17.11 5.25 15.63
CA GLY A 240 18.35 4.51 15.87
C GLY A 240 18.84 3.84 14.59
N GLU A 241 20.16 3.70 14.50
CA GLU A 241 20.85 3.06 13.38
C GLU A 241 20.21 1.70 13.05
N GLY A 242 19.61 1.59 11.85
CA GLY A 242 19.07 0.35 11.30
C GLY A 242 17.59 0.35 10.92
N GLN A 243 16.82 1.39 11.23
CA GLN A 243 15.43 1.49 10.80
C GLN A 243 15.26 2.53 9.67
N THR A 244 14.38 2.20 8.76
CA THR A 244 14.02 2.93 7.55
C THR A 244 13.81 4.42 7.81
N ALA A 245 14.56 5.27 7.11
CA ALA A 245 14.51 6.73 7.25
C ALA A 245 13.26 7.32 6.56
N PHE A 246 12.07 7.03 7.09
CA PHE A 246 10.85 7.73 6.68
C PHE A 246 10.68 9.01 7.54
N ARG A 247 10.07 10.04 6.96
CA ARG A 247 9.56 11.15 7.76
C ARG A 247 8.35 10.64 8.53
N GLU A 248 8.50 10.56 9.83
CA GLU A 248 7.50 10.03 10.75
C GLU A 248 7.28 11.02 11.88
N VAL A 249 6.03 11.35 12.17
CA VAL A 249 5.64 12.23 13.27
C VAL A 249 4.64 11.49 14.15
N LYS A 250 4.87 11.49 15.46
CA LYS A 250 3.95 10.89 16.43
C LYS A 250 2.94 11.92 16.93
N PHE A 251 1.68 11.56 16.92
CA PHE A 251 0.59 12.33 17.48
C PHE A 251 -0.23 11.46 18.45
N GLY A 252 0.03 11.61 19.76
CA GLY A 252 -0.49 10.66 20.73
C GLY A 252 0.09 9.27 20.50
N ASP A 253 -0.79 8.32 20.21
CA ASP A 253 -0.42 6.94 19.89
C ASP A 253 -0.34 6.70 18.36
N LEU A 254 -0.80 7.67 17.55
CA LEU A 254 -0.76 7.59 16.09
C LEU A 254 0.64 7.82 15.55
N THR A 255 1.02 7.01 14.60
CA THR A 255 2.25 7.17 13.82
C THR A 255 1.91 7.67 12.43
N VAL A 256 2.16 8.96 12.16
CA VAL A 256 1.89 9.58 10.85
C VAL A 256 3.13 9.47 9.98
N ARG A 257 2.98 8.85 8.80
CA ARG A 257 4.05 8.62 7.83
C ARG A 257 3.72 9.28 6.50
N LEU A 258 4.71 9.98 5.95
CA LEU A 258 4.62 10.51 4.59
C LEU A 258 4.90 9.40 3.59
N ASP A 259 3.95 9.11 2.70
CA ASP A 259 4.18 8.28 1.52
C ASP A 259 4.13 9.17 0.26
N PRO A 260 5.23 9.21 -0.53
CA PRO A 260 5.30 10.05 -1.73
C PRO A 260 4.33 9.65 -2.85
N ASP A 261 3.82 8.41 -2.82
CA ASP A 261 2.91 7.88 -3.82
C ASP A 261 1.44 7.88 -3.35
N CYS A 262 1.18 8.30 -2.09
CA CYS A 262 -0.17 8.59 -1.60
C CYS A 262 -0.69 9.89 -2.25
N PRO A 263 -1.97 9.95 -2.66
CA PRO A 263 -2.59 11.18 -3.15
C PRO A 263 -2.39 12.34 -2.17
N ALA A 264 -2.01 13.53 -2.70
CA ALA A 264 -1.50 14.64 -1.89
C ALA A 264 -2.49 15.12 -0.80
N GLU A 265 -3.78 15.14 -1.13
CA GLU A 265 -4.86 15.67 -0.29
C GLU A 265 -5.51 14.59 0.61
N ARG A 266 -4.92 13.38 0.72
CA ARG A 266 -5.49 12.26 1.45
C ARG A 266 -4.61 11.80 2.59
N ALA A 267 -5.26 11.29 3.64
CA ALA A 267 -4.60 10.53 4.69
C ALA A 267 -5.44 9.29 5.03
N TYR A 268 -4.83 8.12 5.00
CA TYR A 268 -5.45 6.85 5.37
C TYR A 268 -5.10 6.53 6.82
N PHE A 269 -6.13 6.33 7.63
CA PHE A 269 -6.05 5.95 9.03
C PHE A 269 -6.32 4.46 9.14
N LEU A 270 -5.33 3.70 9.57
CA LEU A 270 -5.37 2.25 9.52
C LEU A 270 -5.19 1.66 10.91
N ASP A 271 -6.01 0.67 11.25
CA ASP A 271 -5.69 -0.30 12.28
C ASP A 271 -5.01 -1.49 11.61
N THR A 272 -3.68 -1.56 11.72
CA THR A 272 -2.90 -2.59 11.01
C THR A 272 -3.25 -4.02 11.42
N SER A 273 -3.89 -4.20 12.58
CA SER A 273 -4.31 -5.51 13.06
C SER A 273 -5.51 -6.08 12.29
N THR A 274 -6.33 -5.21 11.68
CA THR A 274 -7.52 -5.61 10.92
C THR A 274 -7.24 -5.89 9.46
N TRP A 275 -6.06 -5.50 8.96
CA TRP A 275 -5.68 -5.69 7.57
C TRP A 275 -5.13 -7.09 7.32
N VAL A 276 -5.61 -7.68 6.25
CA VAL A 276 -5.21 -9.01 5.80
C VAL A 276 -4.48 -8.89 4.47
N PHE A 277 -3.17 -9.11 4.51
CA PHE A 277 -2.33 -9.10 3.34
C PHE A 277 -1.77 -10.51 3.11
N ARG A 278 -2.14 -11.15 1.99
CA ARG A 278 -1.78 -12.53 1.68
C ARG A 278 -1.14 -12.63 0.31
N SER A 279 -0.18 -13.53 0.20
CA SER A 279 0.42 -13.91 -1.08
C SER A 279 0.06 -15.35 -1.41
N LEU A 280 -0.35 -15.60 -2.64
CA LEU A 280 -0.68 -16.94 -3.11
C LEU A 280 0.58 -17.80 -3.15
N ALA A 281 0.61 -18.86 -2.36
CA ALA A 281 1.71 -19.83 -2.29
C ALA A 281 3.11 -19.18 -2.11
N GLY A 282 3.18 -18.05 -1.38
CA GLY A 282 4.44 -17.32 -1.16
C GLY A 282 4.98 -16.56 -2.38
N ASN A 283 4.13 -16.30 -3.38
CA ASN A 283 4.51 -15.54 -4.56
C ASN A 283 4.40 -14.02 -4.30
N PHE A 284 5.27 -13.50 -3.45
CA PHE A 284 5.46 -12.08 -3.23
C PHE A 284 6.86 -11.68 -3.66
N MET A 285 6.95 -10.83 -4.68
CA MET A 285 8.23 -10.40 -5.26
C MET A 285 9.20 -11.57 -5.53
N LYS A 286 8.65 -12.70 -5.97
CA LYS A 286 9.42 -13.90 -6.21
C LYS A 286 10.16 -13.79 -7.53
N THR A 287 11.48 -13.72 -7.45
CA THR A 287 12.33 -13.78 -8.64
C THR A 287 12.35 -15.20 -9.18
N MET A 288 12.02 -15.33 -10.46
CA MET A 288 12.05 -16.62 -11.17
C MET A 288 13.42 -16.84 -11.82
N GLU A 289 13.67 -18.08 -12.22
CA GLU A 289 14.91 -18.40 -12.93
C GLU A 289 15.00 -17.67 -14.26
N ALA A 290 16.24 -17.28 -14.61
CA ALA A 290 16.51 -16.64 -15.87
C ALA A 290 16.24 -17.62 -17.03
N GLN A 291 15.42 -17.19 -17.97
CA GLN A 291 15.04 -17.97 -19.14
C GLN A 291 15.63 -17.38 -20.42
N LYS A 292 16.06 -18.24 -21.34
CA LYS A 292 16.51 -17.81 -22.65
C LYS A 292 15.32 -17.49 -23.53
N ILE A 293 15.32 -16.32 -24.16
CA ILE A 293 14.27 -15.94 -25.09
C ILE A 293 14.43 -16.76 -26.40
N PRO A 294 13.41 -17.52 -26.82
CA PRO A 294 13.47 -18.29 -28.05
C PRO A 294 13.83 -17.44 -29.27
N GLY A 295 14.71 -17.94 -30.10
CA GLY A 295 15.17 -17.22 -31.31
C GLY A 295 16.15 -16.08 -31.06
N THR A 296 16.61 -15.88 -29.84
CA THR A 296 17.58 -14.84 -29.47
C THR A 296 18.70 -15.43 -28.61
N LEU A 297 19.77 -14.65 -28.39
CA LEU A 297 20.84 -14.98 -27.44
C LEU A 297 20.61 -14.34 -26.07
N ASP A 298 19.49 -13.60 -25.91
CA ASP A 298 19.19 -12.82 -24.73
C ASP A 298 18.49 -13.66 -23.67
N TRP A 299 18.59 -13.21 -22.43
CA TRP A 299 17.96 -13.81 -21.26
C TRP A 299 16.93 -12.86 -20.67
N VAL A 300 15.87 -13.41 -20.09
CA VAL A 300 14.86 -12.67 -19.32
C VAL A 300 14.76 -13.27 -17.92
N THR A 301 14.76 -12.40 -16.93
CA THR A 301 14.53 -12.78 -15.54
C THR A 301 13.26 -12.05 -15.09
N PRO A 302 12.15 -12.77 -14.87
CA PRO A 302 10.93 -12.17 -14.34
C PRO A 302 10.90 -12.19 -12.82
N ILE A 303 10.21 -11.23 -12.23
CA ILE A 303 9.73 -11.22 -10.85
C ILE A 303 8.21 -11.19 -10.89
N ALA A 304 7.56 -11.97 -10.05
CA ALA A 304 6.11 -12.04 -10.04
C ALA A 304 5.55 -11.92 -8.61
N SER A 305 4.37 -11.32 -8.51
CA SER A 305 3.56 -11.30 -7.30
C SER A 305 2.11 -11.65 -7.63
N VAL A 306 1.49 -12.43 -6.75
CA VAL A 306 0.05 -12.70 -6.76
C VAL A 306 -0.46 -12.48 -5.34
N LEU A 307 -1.30 -11.50 -5.17
CA LEU A 307 -1.66 -10.96 -3.86
C LEU A 307 -3.17 -10.85 -3.70
N ALA A 308 -3.62 -10.92 -2.44
CA ALA A 308 -4.94 -10.49 -2.03
C ALA A 308 -4.80 -9.53 -0.84
N VAL A 309 -5.55 -8.45 -0.88
CA VAL A 309 -5.62 -7.46 0.19
C VAL A 309 -7.08 -7.37 0.62
N GLY A 310 -7.31 -7.45 1.90
CA GLY A 310 -8.63 -7.36 2.49
C GLY A 310 -8.56 -6.84 3.91
N VAL A 311 -9.71 -6.69 4.54
CA VAL A 311 -9.85 -6.29 5.94
C VAL A 311 -10.79 -7.23 6.67
N ASN A 312 -10.56 -7.43 7.96
CA ASN A 312 -11.47 -8.19 8.83
C ASN A 312 -12.57 -7.29 9.40
N GLU A 313 -12.31 -6.01 9.56
CA GLU A 313 -13.25 -5.03 10.08
C GLU A 313 -13.08 -3.70 9.35
N ARG A 314 -13.98 -3.42 8.40
CA ARG A 314 -13.87 -2.30 7.49
C ARG A 314 -14.01 -0.96 8.20
N ARG A 315 -14.91 -0.86 9.17
CA ARG A 315 -15.15 0.34 10.00
C ARG A 315 -13.98 0.72 10.93
N ALA A 316 -12.97 -0.15 11.09
CA ALA A 316 -11.78 0.15 11.87
C ALA A 316 -10.75 1.04 11.13
N SER A 317 -11.06 1.41 9.90
CA SER A 317 -10.19 2.24 9.05
C SER A 317 -10.96 3.41 8.47
N ALA A 318 -10.25 4.50 8.21
CA ALA A 318 -10.84 5.72 7.69
C ALA A 318 -9.95 6.41 6.67
N VAL A 319 -10.55 7.25 5.82
CA VAL A 319 -9.82 8.19 4.96
C VAL A 319 -10.23 9.62 5.29
N LEU A 320 -9.26 10.48 5.48
CA LEU A 320 -9.44 11.92 5.55
C LEU A 320 -9.13 12.53 4.19
N LEU A 321 -10.10 13.24 3.64
CA LEU A 321 -9.95 14.06 2.44
C LEU A 321 -9.76 15.52 2.89
N ARG A 322 -8.69 16.14 2.37
CA ARG A 322 -8.33 17.51 2.76
C ARG A 322 -8.12 18.38 1.53
N PRO A 323 -9.16 18.56 0.67
CA PRO A 323 -9.05 19.41 -0.50
C PRO A 323 -8.81 20.89 -0.13
N GLU A 324 -8.21 21.67 -1.03
CA GLU A 324 -8.03 23.11 -0.83
C GLU A 324 -9.37 23.84 -0.66
N THR A 325 -10.37 23.46 -1.44
CA THR A 325 -11.73 23.98 -1.36
C THR A 325 -12.71 22.84 -1.16
N ALA A 326 -13.80 23.09 -0.43
CA ALA A 326 -14.84 22.09 -0.26
C ALA A 326 -15.45 21.71 -1.61
N SER A 327 -15.65 20.41 -1.82
CA SER A 327 -16.42 19.91 -2.97
C SER A 327 -17.86 20.42 -2.86
N THR A 328 -18.35 21.09 -3.88
CA THR A 328 -19.72 21.62 -3.96
C THR A 328 -20.66 20.64 -4.64
#